data_d0862a33cfd56af34cfa36d5d269120b
#
_entry.id   d0862a33cfd56af34cfa36d5d269120b
#
_cell.length_a   1.000
_cell.length_b   1.000
_cell.length_c   1.000
_cell.angle_alpha   90.00
_cell.angle_beta   90.00
_cell.angle_gamma   90.00
#
_symmetry.space_group_name_H-M   'P 1'
#
loop_
_entity.id
_entity.type
_entity.pdbx_description
1 polymer ?
#
loop_
_entity_poly.entity_id
_entity_poly.type
_entity_poly.pdbx_seq_one_letter_code
_entity_poly.pdbx_strand_id
1 'polypeptide(L)'
;MTNDNINEILLKNVSILSRHSEKEDSMMPKGNAPLPSVESVRNIVTLVKSIIFSDYFYQRQPQEEIRSYYIGVKMEDLYKELKEQIARGLQFCKQMGEEEVQRKAETLTLEFIDELPELKRLLYTDVEAMFDNDPAAETYGEVIFCYPVVNAMTHYRIAHALHVKNIPVIPRIITEQAHSKTGIDI
;
A
#
# COMPACT_ATOMS: atom_id res chain seq x y z
N MET A 1 -26.14 -26.37 26.76
CA MET A 1 -25.89 -24.99 27.23
C MET A 1 -27.16 -24.20 26.96
N THR A 2 -27.75 -23.59 27.94
CA THR A 2 -28.94 -22.76 27.77
C THR A 2 -28.52 -21.40 27.18
N ASN A 3 -29.39 -20.74 26.40
CA ASN A 3 -29.15 -19.43 25.82
C ASN A 3 -28.71 -18.38 26.88
N ASP A 4 -29.23 -18.50 28.11
CA ASP A 4 -28.91 -17.62 29.24
C ASP A 4 -27.43 -17.72 29.64
N ASN A 5 -26.85 -18.92 29.66
CA ASN A 5 -25.43 -19.13 29.98
C ASN A 5 -24.51 -18.54 28.89
N ILE A 6 -24.90 -18.61 27.61
CA ILE A 6 -24.15 -18.02 26.50
C ILE A 6 -24.14 -16.49 26.64
N ASN A 7 -25.29 -15.87 26.90
CA ASN A 7 -25.42 -14.42 27.06
C ASN A 7 -24.61 -13.91 28.26
N GLU A 8 -24.63 -14.63 29.38
CA GLU A 8 -23.84 -14.26 30.55
C GLU A 8 -22.34 -14.28 30.29
N ILE A 9 -21.85 -15.32 29.60
CA ILE A 9 -20.43 -15.40 29.18
C ILE A 9 -20.06 -14.26 28.24
N LEU A 10 -20.90 -13.95 27.25
CA LEU A 10 -20.65 -12.86 26.31
C LEU A 10 -20.60 -11.51 27.01
N LEU A 11 -21.58 -11.18 27.84
CA LEU A 11 -21.65 -9.90 28.56
C LEU A 11 -20.46 -9.73 29.52
N LYS A 12 -20.11 -10.79 30.25
CA LYS A 12 -18.92 -10.80 31.10
C LYS A 12 -17.64 -10.48 30.32
N ASN A 13 -17.43 -11.15 29.20
CA ASN A 13 -16.23 -10.94 28.40
C ASN A 13 -16.22 -9.56 27.74
N VAL A 14 -17.34 -9.07 27.24
CA VAL A 14 -17.47 -7.68 26.74
C VAL A 14 -17.06 -6.69 27.83
N SER A 15 -17.55 -6.86 29.06
CA SER A 15 -17.20 -5.97 30.18
C SER A 15 -15.72 -6.01 30.54
N ILE A 16 -15.06 -7.15 30.40
CA ILE A 16 -13.63 -7.30 30.70
C ILE A 16 -12.79 -6.72 29.55
N LEU A 17 -13.10 -7.09 28.30
CA LEU A 17 -12.34 -6.71 27.11
C LEU A 17 -12.51 -5.23 26.73
N SER A 18 -13.58 -4.57 27.21
CA SER A 18 -13.80 -3.13 26.98
C SER A 18 -13.04 -2.23 27.96
N ARG A 19 -12.39 -2.79 28.98
CA ARG A 19 -11.57 -2.04 29.94
C ARG A 19 -10.11 -2.15 29.56
N HIS A 20 -9.41 -1.01 29.56
CA HIS A 20 -7.96 -1.01 29.38
C HIS A 20 -7.25 -1.00 30.74
N SER A 21 -6.14 -1.70 30.82
CA SER A 21 -5.18 -1.57 31.91
C SER A 21 -4.27 -0.35 31.67
N GLU A 22 -3.60 0.14 32.70
CA GLU A 22 -2.60 1.22 32.55
C GLU A 22 -1.51 0.89 31.51
N LYS A 23 -1.15 -0.39 31.37
CA LYS A 23 -0.19 -0.85 30.38
C LYS A 23 -0.77 -0.73 28.96
N GLU A 24 -2.03 -1.13 28.75
CA GLU A 24 -2.70 -0.99 27.46
C GLU A 24 -2.87 0.49 27.08
N ASP A 25 -3.26 1.33 28.04
CA ASP A 25 -3.36 2.78 27.83
C ASP A 25 -2.03 3.40 27.40
N SER A 26 -0.91 2.89 27.93
CA SER A 26 0.43 3.34 27.52
C SER A 26 0.81 2.96 26.09
N MET A 27 0.17 1.92 25.54
CA MET A 27 0.40 1.41 24.17
C MET A 27 -0.61 2.00 23.15
N MET A 28 -1.65 2.69 23.64
CA MET A 28 -2.65 3.28 22.75
C MET A 28 -2.08 4.41 21.90
N PRO A 29 -2.54 4.55 20.65
CA PRO A 29 -2.19 5.71 19.83
C PRO A 29 -2.57 7.01 20.54
N LYS A 30 -1.67 7.98 20.53
CA LYS A 30 -1.93 9.29 21.12
C LYS A 30 -2.87 10.09 20.20
N GLY A 31 -4.12 10.24 20.57
CA GLY A 31 -5.13 11.01 19.86
C GLY A 31 -6.24 10.16 19.23
N ASN A 32 -7.25 10.83 18.69
CA ASN A 32 -8.43 10.21 18.08
C ASN A 32 -8.33 10.10 16.55
N ALA A 33 -7.15 10.32 15.98
CA ALA A 33 -6.98 10.25 14.54
C ALA A 33 -7.06 8.79 14.03
N PRO A 34 -7.73 8.54 12.91
CA PRO A 34 -7.79 7.21 12.35
C PRO A 34 -6.41 6.70 11.95
N LEU A 35 -6.13 5.44 12.26
CA LEU A 35 -4.87 4.78 11.92
C LEU A 35 -4.76 4.51 10.42
N PRO A 36 -3.52 4.35 9.86
CA PRO A 36 -3.35 3.87 8.50
C PRO A 36 -4.05 2.52 8.29
N SER A 37 -4.75 2.39 7.17
CA SER A 37 -5.44 1.14 6.82
C SER A 37 -4.51 0.22 6.01
N VAL A 38 -4.23 -0.97 6.55
CA VAL A 38 -3.45 -2.00 5.84
C VAL A 38 -4.09 -2.37 4.50
N GLU A 39 -5.42 -2.41 4.43
CA GLU A 39 -6.15 -2.72 3.19
C GLU A 39 -6.03 -1.60 2.15
N SER A 40 -6.18 -0.33 2.56
CA SER A 40 -5.98 0.80 1.64
C SER A 40 -4.53 0.88 1.15
N VAL A 41 -3.54 0.60 2.01
CA VAL A 41 -2.13 0.53 1.58
C VAL A 41 -1.92 -0.59 0.56
N ARG A 42 -2.60 -1.74 0.70
CA ARG A 42 -2.58 -2.83 -0.29
C ARG A 42 -3.19 -2.37 -1.63
N ASN A 43 -4.29 -1.63 -1.57
CA ASN A 43 -4.93 -1.09 -2.78
C ASN A 43 -4.03 -0.06 -3.47
N ILE A 44 -3.32 0.81 -2.74
CA ILE A 44 -2.33 1.73 -3.29
C ILE A 44 -1.28 0.99 -4.14
N VAL A 45 -0.70 -0.11 -3.62
CA VAL A 45 0.26 -0.92 -4.40
C VAL A 45 -0.39 -1.51 -5.66
N THR A 46 -1.64 -1.96 -5.55
CA THR A 46 -2.41 -2.49 -6.68
C THR A 46 -2.67 -1.42 -7.75
N LEU A 47 -3.03 -0.20 -7.34
CA LEU A 47 -3.23 0.94 -8.23
C LEU A 47 -1.93 1.31 -8.96
N VAL A 48 -0.81 1.44 -8.24
CA VAL A 48 0.50 1.71 -8.85
C VAL A 48 0.88 0.62 -9.85
N LYS A 49 0.71 -0.66 -9.48
CA LYS A 49 0.97 -1.79 -10.38
C LYS A 49 0.10 -1.72 -11.64
N SER A 50 -1.19 -1.37 -11.50
CA SER A 50 -2.13 -1.24 -12.62
C SER A 50 -1.79 -0.07 -13.55
N ILE A 51 -1.23 1.02 -13.02
CA ILE A 51 -0.77 2.17 -13.80
C ILE A 51 0.50 1.82 -14.57
N ILE A 52 1.49 1.21 -13.90
CA ILE A 52 2.79 0.90 -14.47
C ILE A 52 2.69 -0.18 -15.55
N PHE A 53 1.99 -1.26 -15.26
CA PHE A 53 1.80 -2.40 -16.16
C PHE A 53 0.40 -2.40 -16.79
N SER A 54 -0.10 -1.24 -17.20
CA SER A 54 -1.48 -1.05 -17.68
C SER A 54 -1.88 -2.01 -18.79
N ASP A 55 -0.97 -2.35 -19.71
CA ASP A 55 -1.23 -3.27 -20.81
C ASP A 55 -1.50 -4.71 -20.36
N TYR A 56 -1.04 -5.09 -19.19
CA TYR A 56 -1.23 -6.42 -18.61
C TYR A 56 -2.44 -6.52 -17.67
N PHE A 57 -2.84 -5.41 -17.05
CA PHE A 57 -3.94 -5.40 -16.07
C PHE A 57 -5.25 -4.84 -16.62
N TYR A 58 -5.24 -4.31 -17.83
CA TYR A 58 -6.45 -3.99 -18.58
C TYR A 58 -6.91 -5.22 -19.37
N GLN A 59 -8.20 -5.61 -19.25
CA GLN A 59 -8.74 -6.87 -19.79
C GLN A 59 -8.76 -6.98 -21.32
N ARG A 60 -8.39 -5.92 -22.05
CA ARG A 60 -8.29 -5.89 -23.52
C ARG A 60 -7.10 -5.01 -23.90
N GLN A 61 -6.40 -5.32 -24.99
CA GLN A 61 -5.37 -4.42 -25.52
C GLN A 61 -6.05 -3.11 -25.95
N PRO A 62 -5.94 -2.03 -25.17
CA PRO A 62 -6.67 -0.83 -25.43
C PRO A 62 -5.99 -0.01 -26.53
N GLN A 63 -6.77 0.68 -27.35
CA GLN A 63 -6.28 1.82 -28.12
C GLN A 63 -5.68 2.84 -27.15
N GLU A 64 -4.73 3.65 -27.60
CA GLU A 64 -3.99 4.60 -26.77
C GLU A 64 -4.89 5.55 -25.97
N GLU A 65 -5.98 6.00 -26.56
CA GLU A 65 -6.98 6.87 -25.91
C GLU A 65 -7.66 6.17 -24.71
N ILE A 66 -8.02 4.89 -24.86
CA ILE A 66 -8.65 4.10 -23.79
C ILE A 66 -7.64 3.84 -22.67
N ARG A 67 -6.37 3.60 -23.02
CA ARG A 67 -5.29 3.44 -22.05
C ARG A 67 -5.08 4.71 -21.23
N SER A 68 -5.04 5.86 -21.89
CA SER A 68 -4.88 7.17 -21.24
C SER A 68 -6.02 7.44 -20.25
N TYR A 69 -7.26 7.16 -20.66
CA TYR A 69 -8.42 7.27 -19.78
C TYR A 69 -8.33 6.33 -18.56
N TYR A 70 -7.99 5.07 -18.80
CA TYR A 70 -7.82 4.08 -17.71
C TYR A 70 -6.76 4.53 -16.71
N ILE A 71 -5.58 4.95 -17.19
CA ILE A 71 -4.51 5.46 -16.34
C ILE A 71 -4.99 6.69 -15.57
N GLY A 72 -5.71 7.62 -16.21
CA GLY A 72 -6.23 8.82 -15.57
C GLY A 72 -7.14 8.51 -14.39
N VAL A 73 -8.08 7.57 -14.55
CA VAL A 73 -8.96 7.14 -13.45
C VAL A 73 -8.15 6.52 -12.30
N LYS A 74 -7.20 5.64 -12.63
CA LYS A 74 -6.34 5.00 -11.61
C LYS A 74 -5.44 5.99 -10.88
N MET A 75 -4.97 7.04 -11.55
CA MET A 75 -4.19 8.13 -10.95
C MET A 75 -5.02 8.95 -9.97
N GLU A 76 -6.28 9.23 -10.30
CA GLU A 76 -7.20 9.94 -9.40
C GLU A 76 -7.49 9.13 -8.14
N ASP A 77 -7.77 7.83 -8.29
CA ASP A 77 -7.96 6.90 -7.17
C ASP A 77 -6.70 6.83 -6.29
N LEU A 78 -5.52 6.69 -6.93
CA LEU A 78 -4.24 6.68 -6.24
C LEU A 78 -3.98 7.96 -5.45
N TYR A 79 -4.23 9.12 -6.06
CA TYR A 79 -4.07 10.41 -5.39
C TYR A 79 -4.90 10.49 -4.11
N LYS A 80 -6.19 10.13 -4.19
CA LYS A 80 -7.11 10.19 -3.05
C LYS A 80 -6.68 9.26 -1.92
N GLU A 81 -6.42 7.99 -2.26
CA GLU A 81 -6.06 6.99 -1.24
C GLU A 81 -4.69 7.26 -0.62
N LEU A 82 -3.69 7.58 -1.44
CA LEU A 82 -2.34 7.82 -0.95
C LEU A 82 -2.30 9.05 -0.05
N LYS A 83 -2.94 10.16 -0.44
CA LYS A 83 -3.05 11.36 0.39
C LYS A 83 -3.66 11.06 1.75
N GLU A 84 -4.76 10.31 1.76
CA GLU A 84 -5.42 9.94 3.00
C GLU A 84 -4.53 9.08 3.90
N GLN A 85 -3.88 8.05 3.36
CA GLN A 85 -3.01 7.18 4.15
C GLN A 85 -1.75 7.90 4.64
N ILE A 86 -1.16 8.79 3.85
CA ILE A 86 -0.04 9.64 4.30
C ILE A 86 -0.48 10.55 5.45
N ALA A 87 -1.66 11.18 5.34
CA ALA A 87 -2.20 12.01 6.42
C ALA A 87 -2.36 11.22 7.72
N ARG A 88 -2.95 10.02 7.65
CA ARG A 88 -3.11 9.12 8.79
C ARG A 88 -1.75 8.70 9.39
N GLY A 89 -0.77 8.37 8.56
CA GLY A 89 0.58 8.01 8.99
C GLY A 89 1.29 9.18 9.69
N LEU A 90 1.16 10.39 9.17
CA LEU A 90 1.73 11.61 9.79
C LEU A 90 1.08 11.89 11.15
N GLN A 91 -0.23 11.78 11.26
CA GLN A 91 -0.96 11.98 12.53
C GLN A 91 -0.60 10.90 13.57
N PHE A 92 -0.42 9.65 13.13
CA PHE A 92 -0.04 8.55 14.01
C PHE A 92 1.34 8.74 14.67
N CYS A 93 2.31 9.28 13.92
CA CYS A 93 3.70 9.39 14.38
C CYS A 93 4.09 10.77 14.88
N LYS A 94 3.36 11.83 14.54
CA LYS A 94 3.74 13.21 14.80
C LYS A 94 2.57 14.02 15.34
N GLN A 95 2.84 14.79 16.39
CA GLN A 95 1.88 15.79 16.87
C GLN A 95 1.97 17.03 15.94
N MET A 96 1.15 17.02 14.89
CA MET A 96 1.05 18.12 13.92
C MET A 96 -0.39 18.62 13.87
N GLY A 97 -0.57 19.91 13.59
CA GLY A 97 -1.91 20.45 13.36
C GLY A 97 -2.56 19.86 12.11
N GLU A 98 -3.89 19.75 12.13
CA GLU A 98 -4.64 19.09 11.04
C GLU A 98 -4.37 19.72 9.66
N GLU A 99 -4.39 21.05 9.58
CA GLU A 99 -4.11 21.76 8.32
C GLU A 99 -2.69 21.53 7.81
N GLU A 100 -1.70 21.43 8.69
CA GLU A 100 -0.31 21.13 8.35
C GLU A 100 -0.17 19.71 7.83
N VAL A 101 -0.84 18.75 8.48
CA VAL A 101 -0.89 17.35 8.04
C VAL A 101 -1.46 17.25 6.62
N GLN A 102 -2.59 17.91 6.35
CA GLN A 102 -3.25 17.85 5.05
C GLN A 102 -2.38 18.44 3.94
N ARG A 103 -1.77 19.60 4.18
CA ARG A 103 -0.83 20.22 3.21
C ARG A 103 0.38 19.35 2.93
N LYS A 104 0.97 18.78 3.99
CA LYS A 104 2.14 17.91 3.86
C LYS A 104 1.80 16.60 3.14
N ALA A 105 0.67 15.98 3.48
CA ALA A 105 0.19 14.77 2.81
C ALA A 105 -0.03 15.02 1.31
N GLU A 106 -0.63 16.14 0.95
CA GLU A 106 -0.84 16.53 -0.44
C GLU A 106 0.49 16.71 -1.20
N THR A 107 1.42 17.47 -0.63
CA THR A 107 2.75 17.67 -1.22
C THR A 107 3.47 16.35 -1.46
N LEU A 108 3.55 15.49 -0.43
CA LEU A 108 4.22 14.19 -0.52
C LEU A 108 3.54 13.24 -1.53
N THR A 109 2.21 13.32 -1.64
CA THR A 109 1.45 12.54 -2.62
C THR A 109 1.79 12.98 -4.05
N LEU A 110 1.81 14.28 -4.31
CA LEU A 110 2.15 14.81 -5.63
C LEU A 110 3.60 14.50 -6.02
N GLU A 111 4.53 14.63 -5.08
CA GLU A 111 5.94 14.24 -5.29
C GLU A 111 6.07 12.76 -5.64
N PHE A 112 5.32 11.87 -4.98
CA PHE A 112 5.32 10.45 -5.32
C PHE A 112 4.72 10.17 -6.71
N ILE A 113 3.62 10.85 -7.05
CA ILE A 113 2.98 10.70 -8.36
C ILE A 113 3.92 11.17 -9.48
N ASP A 114 4.66 12.24 -9.26
CA ASP A 114 5.64 12.76 -10.23
C ASP A 114 6.80 11.77 -10.49
N GLU A 115 7.11 10.91 -9.53
CA GLU A 115 8.13 9.85 -9.66
C GLU A 115 7.62 8.59 -10.38
N LEU A 116 6.33 8.41 -10.63
CA LEU A 116 5.79 7.19 -11.26
C LEU A 116 6.39 6.86 -12.62
N PRO A 117 6.71 7.82 -13.51
CA PRO A 117 7.41 7.52 -14.76
C PRO A 117 8.78 6.86 -14.54
N GLU A 118 9.55 7.32 -13.56
CA GLU A 118 10.85 6.73 -13.22
C GLU A 118 10.69 5.36 -12.55
N LEU A 119 9.72 5.20 -11.66
CA LEU A 119 9.39 3.89 -11.09
C LEU A 119 9.01 2.88 -12.18
N LYS A 120 8.25 3.33 -13.18
CA LYS A 120 7.93 2.51 -14.36
C LYS A 120 9.20 2.08 -15.07
N ARG A 121 10.09 3.01 -15.40
CA ARG A 121 11.36 2.72 -16.09
C ARG A 121 12.18 1.67 -15.31
N LEU A 122 12.33 1.86 -14.00
CA LEU A 122 13.09 0.95 -13.14
C LEU A 122 12.46 -0.45 -13.06
N LEU A 123 11.13 -0.54 -12.95
CA LEU A 123 10.44 -1.84 -12.90
C LEU A 123 10.55 -2.60 -14.24
N TYR A 124 10.55 -1.89 -15.36
CA TYR A 124 10.78 -2.55 -16.65
C TYR A 124 12.22 -3.09 -16.76
N THR A 125 13.24 -2.37 -16.25
CA THR A 125 14.62 -2.91 -16.20
C THR A 125 14.73 -4.11 -15.26
N ASP A 126 13.96 -4.16 -14.17
CA ASP A 126 13.91 -5.35 -13.30
C ASP A 126 13.32 -6.55 -14.05
N VAL A 127 12.24 -6.34 -14.81
CA VAL A 127 11.60 -7.39 -15.61
C VAL A 127 12.55 -7.91 -16.70
N GLU A 128 13.26 -7.02 -17.40
CA GLU A 128 14.28 -7.39 -18.40
C GLU A 128 15.37 -8.23 -17.76
N ALA A 129 15.93 -7.81 -16.63
CA ALA A 129 16.96 -8.56 -15.93
C ALA A 129 16.50 -9.96 -15.50
N MET A 130 15.25 -10.11 -15.09
CA MET A 130 14.67 -11.41 -14.73
C MET A 130 14.49 -12.30 -15.93
N PHE A 131 14.00 -11.75 -17.04
CA PHE A 131 13.82 -12.49 -18.29
C PHE A 131 15.15 -12.97 -18.85
N ASP A 132 16.16 -12.12 -18.91
CA ASP A 132 17.47 -12.42 -19.48
C ASP A 132 18.26 -13.46 -18.66
N ASN A 133 18.00 -13.57 -17.36
CA ASN A 133 18.72 -14.49 -16.47
C ASN A 133 17.96 -15.79 -16.18
N ASP A 134 16.75 -15.97 -16.69
CA ASP A 134 15.99 -17.22 -16.55
C ASP A 134 15.76 -17.88 -17.91
N PRO A 135 16.52 -18.93 -18.25
CA PRO A 135 16.38 -19.63 -19.53
C PRO A 135 15.01 -20.34 -19.69
N ALA A 136 14.22 -20.46 -18.63
CA ALA A 136 12.86 -21.03 -18.68
C ALA A 136 11.78 -19.99 -18.97
N ALA A 137 12.10 -18.70 -18.92
CA ALA A 137 11.15 -17.64 -19.23
C ALA A 137 10.89 -17.56 -20.73
N GLU A 138 9.65 -17.72 -21.14
CA GLU A 138 9.25 -17.66 -22.55
C GLU A 138 8.85 -16.26 -23.01
N THR A 139 8.27 -15.45 -22.11
CA THR A 139 7.77 -14.10 -22.43
C THR A 139 7.91 -13.13 -21.25
N TYR A 140 8.07 -11.85 -21.55
CA TYR A 140 7.98 -10.78 -20.51
C TYR A 140 6.64 -10.78 -19.76
N GLY A 141 5.55 -11.15 -20.44
CA GLY A 141 4.24 -11.26 -19.84
C GLY A 141 4.20 -12.33 -18.73
N GLU A 142 4.82 -13.48 -18.96
CA GLU A 142 4.97 -14.53 -17.95
C GLU A 142 5.73 -14.01 -16.73
N VAL A 143 6.86 -13.34 -16.94
CA VAL A 143 7.65 -12.75 -15.85
C VAL A 143 6.82 -11.77 -15.04
N ILE A 144 6.08 -10.86 -15.70
CA ILE A 144 5.25 -9.86 -15.02
C ILE A 144 4.10 -10.49 -14.22
N PHE A 145 3.47 -11.54 -14.76
CA PHE A 145 2.30 -12.16 -14.12
C PHE A 145 2.65 -13.19 -13.06
N CYS A 146 3.68 -14.03 -13.31
CA CYS A 146 3.90 -15.25 -12.55
C CYS A 146 5.04 -15.13 -11.53
N TYR A 147 6.05 -14.29 -11.79
CA TYR A 147 7.25 -14.29 -10.96
C TYR A 147 7.04 -13.54 -9.64
N PRO A 148 7.21 -14.21 -8.48
CA PRO A 148 7.08 -13.57 -7.18
C PRO A 148 8.03 -12.39 -7.00
N VAL A 149 9.21 -12.45 -7.60
CA VAL A 149 10.23 -11.41 -7.50
C VAL A 149 9.77 -10.09 -8.15
N VAL A 150 8.98 -10.10 -9.23
CA VAL A 150 8.40 -8.87 -9.80
C VAL A 150 7.44 -8.22 -8.81
N ASN A 151 6.67 -9.03 -8.09
CA ASN A 151 5.81 -8.52 -7.03
C ASN A 151 6.61 -7.92 -5.88
N ALA A 152 7.67 -8.60 -5.42
CA ALA A 152 8.57 -8.09 -4.39
C ALA A 152 9.24 -6.78 -4.82
N MET A 153 9.80 -6.71 -6.04
CA MET A 153 10.44 -5.50 -6.56
C MET A 153 9.46 -4.34 -6.71
N THR A 154 8.22 -4.61 -7.13
CA THR A 154 7.17 -3.57 -7.17
C THR A 154 6.93 -2.98 -5.78
N HIS A 155 6.76 -3.82 -4.76
CA HIS A 155 6.59 -3.37 -3.38
C HIS A 155 7.83 -2.61 -2.89
N TYR A 156 9.03 -3.14 -3.13
CA TYR A 156 10.28 -2.50 -2.74
C TYR A 156 10.39 -1.08 -3.29
N ARG A 157 10.21 -0.91 -4.60
CA ARG A 157 10.38 0.40 -5.23
C ARG A 157 9.35 1.41 -4.75
N ILE A 158 8.09 1.00 -4.56
CA ILE A 158 7.04 1.85 -3.98
C ILE A 158 7.40 2.21 -2.53
N ALA A 159 7.74 1.22 -1.71
CA ALA A 159 8.10 1.44 -0.31
C ALA A 159 9.32 2.35 -0.18
N HIS A 160 10.35 2.15 -1.02
CA HIS A 160 11.57 2.96 -1.03
C HIS A 160 11.27 4.42 -1.41
N ALA A 161 10.49 4.67 -2.47
CA ALA A 161 10.11 6.01 -2.89
C ALA A 161 9.34 6.78 -1.79
N LEU A 162 8.48 6.08 -1.04
CA LEU A 162 7.78 6.66 0.11
C LEU A 162 8.70 6.84 1.34
N HIS A 163 9.65 5.91 1.54
CA HIS A 163 10.60 5.95 2.66
C HIS A 163 11.56 7.13 2.58
N VAL A 164 12.14 7.39 1.41
CA VAL A 164 13.08 8.52 1.22
C VAL A 164 12.40 9.89 1.42
N LYS A 165 11.07 9.94 1.29
CA LYS A 165 10.25 11.12 1.61
C LYS A 165 9.90 11.22 3.11
N ASN A 166 10.43 10.32 3.94
CA ASN A 166 10.17 10.24 5.38
C ASN A 166 8.68 10.07 5.72
N ILE A 167 7.93 9.36 4.88
CA ILE A 167 6.55 8.98 5.15
C ILE A 167 6.56 7.86 6.19
N PRO A 168 5.92 8.05 7.36
CA PRO A 168 5.99 7.06 8.43
C PRO A 168 5.02 5.89 8.18
N VAL A 169 5.34 4.72 8.72
CA VAL A 169 4.51 3.50 8.80
C VAL A 169 4.20 2.85 7.45
N ILE A 170 3.75 3.62 6.46
CA ILE A 170 3.26 3.10 5.17
C ILE A 170 4.33 2.26 4.44
N PRO A 171 5.60 2.70 4.31
CA PRO A 171 6.64 1.87 3.69
C PRO A 171 6.77 0.51 4.39
N ARG A 172 6.71 0.49 5.72
CA ARG A 172 6.80 -0.75 6.49
C ARG A 172 5.61 -1.69 6.22
N ILE A 173 4.38 -1.16 6.15
CA ILE A 173 3.21 -1.96 5.78
C ILE A 173 3.41 -2.61 4.40
N ILE A 174 3.97 -1.87 3.45
CA ILE A 174 4.22 -2.36 2.08
C ILE A 174 5.27 -3.48 2.08
N THR A 175 6.38 -3.33 2.82
CA THR A 175 7.42 -4.37 2.89
C THR A 175 6.91 -5.65 3.56
N GLU A 176 6.13 -5.55 4.64
CA GLU A 176 5.50 -6.72 5.29
C GLU A 176 4.48 -7.43 4.36
N GLN A 177 3.79 -6.67 3.51
CA GLN A 177 2.91 -7.26 2.48
C GLN A 177 3.70 -8.02 1.42
N ALA A 178 4.87 -7.54 1.01
CA ALA A 178 5.74 -8.23 0.08
C ALA A 178 6.19 -9.57 0.66
N HIS A 179 6.74 -9.56 1.88
CA HIS A 179 7.16 -10.77 2.59
C HIS A 179 6.01 -11.78 2.68
N SER A 180 4.84 -11.35 3.14
CA SER A 180 3.65 -12.20 3.29
C SER A 180 3.20 -12.87 1.98
N LYS A 181 3.37 -12.21 0.83
CA LYS A 181 2.94 -12.71 -0.48
C LYS A 181 3.98 -13.54 -1.21
N THR A 182 5.25 -13.24 -1.00
CA THR A 182 6.36 -13.76 -1.82
C THR A 182 7.35 -14.59 -1.04
N GLY A 183 7.38 -14.47 0.29
CA GLY A 183 8.43 -15.03 1.14
C GLY A 183 9.78 -14.30 1.01
N ILE A 184 9.82 -13.16 0.30
CA ILE A 184 11.03 -12.39 0.05
C ILE A 184 11.05 -11.18 1.00
N ASP A 185 12.15 -11.05 1.75
CA ASP A 185 12.42 -9.88 2.60
C ASP A 185 13.01 -8.74 1.76
N ILE A 186 12.44 -7.54 1.96
CA ILE A 186 12.85 -6.31 1.24
C ILE A 186 12.96 -5.12 2.20
#